data_7f5f02d217c9a9d2e6e288ce327fc3e2
#
_entry.id   7f5f02d217c9a9d2e6e288ce327fc3e2
#
_cell.length_a   1.000
_cell.length_b   1.000
_cell.length_c   1.000
_cell.angle_alpha   90.00
_cell.angle_beta   90.00
_cell.angle_gamma   90.00
#
_symmetry.space_group_name_H-M   'P 1'
#
loop_
_entity.id
_entity.type
_entity.pdbx_description
1 polymer ?
#
loop_
_entity_poly.entity_id
_entity_poly.type
_entity_poly.pdbx_seq_one_letter_code
_entity_poly.pdbx_strand_id
1 'polypeptide(L)'
;MSLSFMLFAAMLLASLLIAAAAGIRTFLKRGKASSPHVSQPTVTSDRARLADLLLLVAVAATWYNVSSGWVAEFTIYPIYPDMNEFGPQAFRGFSKAYLSRLPVIILPAGVMFLAWALLLWVPGRGISMKSVWLAVALCTLFVAITPLPAGAQGQMYEEGFSVVLYDRLIWSNGVRAVLFTLVGLLALRIVHQRWQAMNRADA
;
A
#
# COMPACT_ATOMS: atom_id res chain seq x y z
N MET A 1 -18.86 12.56 3.32
CA MET A 1 -17.67 11.78 2.89
C MET A 1 -17.24 12.29 1.53
N SER A 2 -15.96 12.61 1.32
CA SER A 2 -15.47 13.05 0.01
C SER A 2 -15.44 11.88 -0.99
N LEU A 3 -15.61 12.18 -2.29
CA LEU A 3 -15.52 11.18 -3.37
C LEU A 3 -14.19 10.40 -3.30
N SER A 4 -13.10 11.08 -2.98
CA SER A 4 -11.76 10.49 -2.86
C SER A 4 -11.68 9.44 -1.74
N PHE A 5 -12.35 9.68 -0.62
CA PHE A 5 -12.41 8.71 0.47
C PHE A 5 -13.25 7.48 0.08
N MET A 6 -14.35 7.68 -0.65
CA MET A 6 -15.15 6.56 -1.18
C MET A 6 -14.35 5.72 -2.17
N LEU A 7 -13.60 6.36 -3.08
CA LEU A 7 -12.73 5.66 -4.03
C LEU A 7 -11.62 4.88 -3.32
N PHE A 8 -10.98 5.47 -2.32
CA PHE A 8 -9.97 4.78 -1.52
C PHE A 8 -10.56 3.55 -0.81
N ALA A 9 -11.70 3.71 -0.13
CA ALA A 9 -12.37 2.60 0.54
C ALA A 9 -12.78 1.48 -0.43
N ALA A 10 -13.29 1.85 -1.61
CA ALA A 10 -13.63 0.90 -2.67
C ALA A 10 -12.40 0.14 -3.18
N MET A 11 -11.26 0.82 -3.40
CA MET A 11 -10.01 0.17 -3.79
C MET A 11 -9.49 -0.78 -2.71
N LEU A 12 -9.57 -0.41 -1.43
CA LEU A 12 -9.18 -1.28 -0.33
C LEU A 12 -10.06 -2.53 -0.25
N LEU A 13 -11.38 -2.36 -0.34
CA LEU A 13 -12.31 -3.48 -0.32
C LEU A 13 -12.08 -4.41 -1.52
N ALA A 14 -11.94 -3.86 -2.72
CA ALA A 14 -11.62 -4.64 -3.92
C ALA A 14 -10.32 -5.42 -3.75
N SER A 15 -9.26 -4.78 -3.21
CA SER A 15 -7.97 -5.43 -2.98
C SER A 15 -8.08 -6.60 -2.01
N LEU A 16 -8.82 -6.45 -0.90
CA LEU A 16 -9.05 -7.50 0.08
C LEU A 16 -9.85 -8.67 -0.52
N LEU A 17 -10.91 -8.38 -1.31
CA LEU A 17 -11.71 -9.41 -1.98
C LEU A 17 -10.88 -10.17 -3.03
N ILE A 18 -10.06 -9.47 -3.81
CA ILE A 18 -9.16 -10.06 -4.80
C ILE A 18 -8.14 -10.97 -4.10
N ALA A 19 -7.52 -10.52 -3.01
CA ALA A 19 -6.56 -11.30 -2.25
C ALA A 19 -7.21 -12.55 -1.61
N ALA A 20 -8.39 -12.40 -1.01
CA ALA A 20 -9.14 -13.52 -0.44
C ALA A 20 -9.49 -14.58 -1.49
N ALA A 21 -10.01 -14.15 -2.64
CA ALA A 21 -10.35 -15.06 -3.73
C ALA A 21 -9.11 -15.76 -4.32
N ALA A 22 -7.96 -15.06 -4.42
CA ALA A 22 -6.68 -15.66 -4.83
C ALA A 22 -6.20 -16.70 -3.82
N GLY A 23 -6.37 -16.44 -2.50
CA GLY A 23 -6.08 -17.39 -1.42
C GLY A 23 -6.91 -18.66 -1.54
N ILE A 24 -8.22 -18.53 -1.69
CA ILE A 24 -9.15 -19.66 -1.87
C ILE A 24 -8.74 -20.48 -3.11
N ARG A 25 -8.50 -19.82 -4.25
CA ARG A 25 -8.04 -20.50 -5.48
C ARG A 25 -6.74 -21.29 -5.28
N THR A 26 -5.78 -20.72 -4.54
CA THR A 26 -4.50 -21.38 -4.25
C THR A 26 -4.71 -22.60 -3.36
N PHE A 27 -5.57 -22.49 -2.34
CA PHE A 27 -5.92 -23.58 -1.44
C PHE A 27 -6.62 -24.74 -2.19
N LEU A 28 -7.62 -24.43 -3.02
CA LEU A 28 -8.35 -25.43 -3.80
C LEU A 28 -7.46 -26.17 -4.81
N LYS A 29 -6.46 -25.48 -5.41
CA LYS A 29 -5.48 -26.11 -6.30
C LYS A 29 -4.55 -27.07 -5.56
N ARG A 30 -4.16 -26.79 -4.32
CA ARG A 30 -3.33 -27.70 -3.52
C ARG A 30 -4.02 -29.02 -3.21
N GLY A 31 -5.33 -29.00 -3.03
CA GLY A 31 -6.13 -30.24 -2.81
C GLY A 31 -6.27 -31.14 -4.05
N LYS A 32 -5.98 -30.62 -5.26
CA LYS A 32 -6.09 -31.36 -6.53
C LYS A 32 -4.74 -31.82 -7.12
N ALA A 33 -3.63 -31.57 -6.45
CA ALA A 33 -2.28 -31.88 -6.95
C ALA A 33 -1.91 -33.33 -6.72
N SER A 34 -2.59 -34.27 -7.38
CA SER A 34 -2.20 -35.69 -7.49
C SER A 34 -2.11 -36.18 -8.94
N SER A 35 -1.88 -35.33 -9.92
CA SER A 35 -1.64 -35.73 -11.30
C SER A 35 -0.34 -35.12 -11.82
N PRO A 36 0.72 -35.92 -12.04
CA PRO A 36 1.96 -35.45 -12.66
C PRO A 36 1.74 -35.39 -14.17
N HIS A 37 1.63 -34.29 -14.77
CA HIS A 37 1.68 -33.85 -16.15
C HIS A 37 0.56 -32.85 -16.48
N VAL A 38 0.68 -31.66 -15.93
CA VAL A 38 -0.02 -30.51 -16.52
C VAL A 38 1.05 -29.63 -17.13
N SER A 39 1.11 -29.61 -18.47
CA SER A 39 1.87 -28.64 -19.25
C SER A 39 1.63 -27.25 -18.68
N GLN A 40 2.71 -26.54 -18.31
CA GLN A 40 2.57 -25.17 -17.83
C GLN A 40 1.82 -24.36 -18.89
N PRO A 41 0.71 -23.69 -18.54
CA PRO A 41 -0.01 -22.88 -19.51
C PRO A 41 0.97 -21.84 -20.08
N THR A 42 1.12 -21.85 -21.40
CA THR A 42 1.86 -20.82 -22.13
C THR A 42 1.26 -19.47 -21.78
N VAL A 43 1.99 -18.66 -21.01
CA VAL A 43 1.57 -17.29 -20.67
C VAL A 43 1.49 -16.53 -21.98
N THR A 44 0.30 -16.15 -22.43
CA THR A 44 0.12 -15.33 -23.63
C THR A 44 0.88 -14.02 -23.48
N SER A 45 1.41 -13.47 -24.58
CA SER A 45 2.18 -12.20 -24.57
C SER A 45 1.44 -11.08 -23.85
N ASP A 46 0.11 -11.02 -23.97
CA ASP A 46 -0.72 -9.99 -23.35
C ASP A 46 -0.78 -10.10 -21.82
N ARG A 47 -0.82 -11.33 -21.28
CA ARG A 47 -0.77 -11.55 -19.83
C ARG A 47 0.59 -11.16 -19.25
N ALA A 48 1.69 -11.42 -19.99
CA ALA A 48 3.02 -11.01 -19.55
C ALA A 48 3.12 -9.49 -19.51
N ARG A 49 2.66 -8.78 -20.55
CA ARG A 49 2.62 -7.30 -20.59
C ARG A 49 1.77 -6.72 -19.46
N LEU A 50 0.59 -7.30 -19.20
CA LEU A 50 -0.26 -6.86 -18.10
C LEU A 50 0.40 -7.05 -16.75
N ALA A 51 1.11 -8.16 -16.50
CA ALA A 51 1.86 -8.38 -15.28
C ALA A 51 2.99 -7.34 -15.11
N ASP A 52 3.70 -7.02 -16.19
CA ASP A 52 4.76 -6.00 -16.17
C ASP A 52 4.21 -4.60 -15.90
N LEU A 53 3.06 -4.25 -16.51
CA LEU A 53 2.38 -2.97 -16.24
C LEU A 53 1.91 -2.89 -14.78
N LEU A 54 1.28 -3.94 -14.27
CA LEU A 54 0.85 -4.00 -12.86
C LEU A 54 2.04 -3.90 -11.91
N LEU A 55 3.16 -4.55 -12.21
CA LEU A 55 4.37 -4.44 -11.42
C LEU A 55 4.92 -3.00 -11.43
N LEU A 56 4.96 -2.34 -12.58
CA LEU A 56 5.40 -0.96 -12.70
C LEU A 56 4.52 -0.03 -11.86
N VAL A 57 3.19 -0.16 -11.96
CA VAL A 57 2.24 0.63 -11.17
C VAL A 57 2.41 0.34 -9.68
N ALA A 58 2.54 -0.93 -9.29
CA ALA A 58 2.77 -1.31 -7.90
C ALA A 58 4.05 -0.69 -7.33
N VAL A 59 5.16 -0.74 -8.08
CA VAL A 59 6.45 -0.15 -7.68
C VAL A 59 6.34 1.36 -7.55
N ALA A 60 5.81 2.06 -8.57
CA ALA A 60 5.67 3.51 -8.58
C ALA A 60 4.80 4.00 -7.42
N ALA A 61 3.63 3.38 -7.22
CA ALA A 61 2.74 3.72 -6.13
C ALA A 61 3.35 3.39 -4.76
N THR A 62 4.12 2.31 -4.63
CA THR A 62 4.83 1.96 -3.40
C THR A 62 5.85 3.03 -3.03
N TRP A 63 6.72 3.44 -3.96
CA TRP A 63 7.74 4.46 -3.68
C TRP A 63 7.16 5.85 -3.43
N TYR A 64 6.03 6.18 -4.06
CA TYR A 64 5.27 7.37 -3.70
C TYR A 64 4.83 7.32 -2.22
N ASN A 65 4.29 6.18 -1.77
CA ASN A 65 3.83 6.04 -0.37
C ASN A 65 5.00 5.99 0.63
N VAL A 66 6.15 5.41 0.27
CA VAL A 66 7.37 5.48 1.08
C VAL A 66 7.75 6.95 1.29
N SER A 67 7.87 7.72 0.21
CA SER A 67 8.25 9.12 0.27
C SER A 67 7.24 9.95 1.06
N SER A 68 5.95 9.83 0.78
CA SER A 68 4.91 10.60 1.47
C SER A 68 4.80 10.25 2.95
N GLY A 69 5.02 8.98 3.33
CA GLY A 69 5.04 8.54 4.73
C GLY A 69 6.16 9.19 5.53
N TRP A 70 7.39 9.19 4.99
CA TRP A 70 8.53 9.82 5.65
C TRP A 70 8.47 11.35 5.64
N VAL A 71 7.95 11.97 4.55
CA VAL A 71 7.69 13.42 4.52
C VAL A 71 6.67 13.82 5.60
N ALA A 72 5.61 13.03 5.78
CA ALA A 72 4.66 13.30 6.86
C ALA A 72 5.33 13.21 8.23
N GLU A 73 6.15 12.17 8.46
CA GLU A 73 6.83 11.93 9.73
C GLU A 73 7.83 13.03 10.10
N PHE A 74 8.69 13.42 9.16
CA PHE A 74 9.81 14.32 9.45
C PHE A 74 9.55 15.79 9.13
N THR A 75 8.49 16.09 8.37
CA THR A 75 8.24 17.46 7.90
C THR A 75 6.88 17.99 8.33
N ILE A 76 5.81 17.18 8.20
CA ILE A 76 4.45 17.69 8.40
C ILE A 76 4.05 17.61 9.88
N TYR A 77 4.23 16.45 10.50
CA TYR A 77 3.78 16.24 11.88
C TYR A 77 4.57 17.05 12.91
N PRO A 78 5.89 17.28 12.77
CA PRO A 78 6.62 18.18 13.68
C PRO A 78 6.09 19.61 13.73
N ILE A 79 5.33 20.05 12.69
CA ILE A 79 4.69 21.38 12.68
C ILE A 79 3.48 21.45 13.63
N TYR A 80 2.90 20.33 14.06
CA TYR A 80 1.69 20.32 14.89
C TYR A 80 1.86 21.05 16.24
N PRO A 81 2.90 20.77 17.05
CA PRO A 81 3.19 21.55 18.26
C PRO A 81 3.38 23.02 17.96
N ASP A 82 4.17 23.38 16.94
CA ASP A 82 4.45 24.77 16.59
C ASP A 82 3.16 25.51 16.23
N MET A 83 2.27 24.89 15.44
CA MET A 83 0.99 25.48 15.08
C MET A 83 0.07 25.67 16.30
N ASN A 84 0.19 24.83 17.32
CA ASN A 84 -0.56 24.98 18.56
C ASN A 84 -0.09 26.20 19.38
N GLU A 85 1.19 26.58 19.31
CA GLU A 85 1.74 27.78 19.96
C GLU A 85 1.12 29.07 19.41
N PHE A 86 0.70 29.08 18.13
CA PHE A 86 -0.03 30.19 17.53
C PHE A 86 -1.53 30.24 17.89
N GLY A 87 -1.99 29.30 18.73
CA GLY A 87 -3.33 29.26 19.29
C GLY A 87 -4.30 28.32 18.55
N PRO A 88 -5.47 28.04 19.16
CA PRO A 88 -6.38 27.00 18.69
C PRO A 88 -6.94 27.26 17.28
N GLN A 89 -7.09 28.53 16.87
CA GLN A 89 -7.60 28.87 15.55
C GLN A 89 -6.57 28.55 14.45
N ALA A 90 -5.30 28.86 14.69
CA ALA A 90 -4.21 28.56 13.78
C ALA A 90 -4.05 27.05 13.61
N PHE A 91 -4.08 26.30 14.72
CA PHE A 91 -4.02 24.84 14.71
C PHE A 91 -5.18 24.21 13.92
N ARG A 92 -6.42 24.65 14.16
CA ARG A 92 -7.59 24.16 13.41
C ARG A 92 -7.51 24.50 11.93
N GLY A 93 -7.06 25.71 11.58
CA GLY A 93 -6.86 26.15 10.20
C GLY A 93 -5.87 25.25 9.47
N PHE A 94 -4.73 24.98 10.07
CA PHE A 94 -3.70 24.08 9.56
C PHE A 94 -4.23 22.64 9.40
N SER A 95 -4.86 22.10 10.44
CA SER A 95 -5.42 20.74 10.42
C SER A 95 -6.47 20.59 9.33
N LYS A 96 -7.36 21.57 9.14
CA LYS A 96 -8.37 21.59 8.07
C LYS A 96 -7.70 21.58 6.70
N ALA A 97 -6.68 22.43 6.50
CA ALA A 97 -5.96 22.50 5.23
C ALA A 97 -5.25 21.19 4.90
N TYR A 98 -4.65 20.55 5.89
CA TYR A 98 -3.99 19.23 5.74
C TYR A 98 -5.03 18.15 5.40
N LEU A 99 -6.12 18.03 6.18
CA LEU A 99 -7.16 17.03 5.96
C LEU A 99 -7.81 17.16 4.56
N SER A 100 -7.96 18.38 4.05
CA SER A 100 -8.50 18.60 2.71
C SER A 100 -7.60 18.08 1.58
N ARG A 101 -6.30 17.94 1.85
CA ARG A 101 -5.28 17.43 0.89
C ARG A 101 -4.97 15.94 1.06
N LEU A 102 -5.48 15.30 2.10
CA LEU A 102 -5.28 13.86 2.33
C LEU A 102 -5.62 12.97 1.13
N PRO A 103 -6.62 13.25 0.27
CA PRO A 103 -6.89 12.42 -0.90
C PRO A 103 -5.69 12.22 -1.82
N VAL A 104 -4.83 13.24 -1.97
CA VAL A 104 -3.61 13.14 -2.80
C VAL A 104 -2.63 12.12 -2.21
N ILE A 105 -2.63 11.95 -0.89
CA ILE A 105 -1.74 11.04 -0.16
C ILE A 105 -2.31 9.63 -0.10
N ILE A 106 -3.63 9.51 0.16
CA ILE A 106 -4.25 8.19 0.42
C ILE A 106 -4.63 7.43 -0.86
N LEU A 107 -5.00 8.12 -1.94
CA LEU A 107 -5.37 7.45 -3.21
C LEU A 107 -4.24 6.56 -3.75
N PRO A 108 -2.96 7.01 -3.81
CA PRO A 108 -1.86 6.15 -4.23
C PRO A 108 -1.67 4.91 -3.36
N ALA A 109 -2.01 4.96 -2.06
CA ALA A 109 -1.98 3.76 -1.20
C ALA A 109 -3.04 2.73 -1.62
N GLY A 110 -4.22 3.18 -2.03
CA GLY A 110 -5.25 2.30 -2.61
C GLY A 110 -4.79 1.69 -3.94
N VAL A 111 -4.20 2.49 -4.83
CA VAL A 111 -3.64 2.03 -6.11
C VAL A 111 -2.52 1.00 -5.88
N MET A 112 -1.62 1.27 -4.93
CA MET A 112 -0.54 0.35 -4.54
C MET A 112 -1.11 -1.01 -4.11
N PHE A 113 -2.06 -1.01 -3.18
CA PHE A 113 -2.64 -2.25 -2.68
C PHE A 113 -3.37 -3.02 -3.79
N LEU A 114 -4.17 -2.33 -4.60
CA LEU A 114 -4.89 -2.93 -5.71
C LEU A 114 -3.93 -3.56 -6.73
N ALA A 115 -2.85 -2.88 -7.10
CA ALA A 115 -1.87 -3.40 -8.05
C ALA A 115 -1.17 -4.66 -7.50
N TRP A 116 -0.76 -4.68 -6.23
CA TRP A 116 -0.20 -5.87 -5.59
C TRP A 116 -1.21 -7.03 -5.52
N ALA A 117 -2.48 -6.75 -5.21
CA ALA A 117 -3.53 -7.77 -5.18
C ALA A 117 -3.81 -8.35 -6.57
N LEU A 118 -3.86 -7.52 -7.61
CA LEU A 118 -4.05 -7.96 -9.00
C LEU A 118 -2.90 -8.83 -9.51
N LEU A 119 -1.66 -8.60 -9.07
CA LEU A 119 -0.52 -9.47 -9.40
C LEU A 119 -0.68 -10.91 -8.89
N LEU A 120 -1.53 -11.18 -7.89
CA LEU A 120 -1.87 -12.55 -7.48
C LEU A 120 -2.65 -13.32 -8.56
N TRP A 121 -3.37 -12.61 -9.45
CA TRP A 121 -4.20 -13.19 -10.53
C TRP A 121 -3.48 -13.21 -11.87
N VAL A 122 -2.56 -12.29 -12.06
CA VAL A 122 -1.79 -12.15 -13.31
C VAL A 122 -0.31 -12.40 -13.00
N PRO A 123 0.09 -13.66 -12.74
CA PRO A 123 1.47 -13.96 -12.43
C PRO A 123 2.36 -13.76 -13.67
N GLY A 124 3.39 -12.92 -13.54
CA GLY A 124 4.41 -12.71 -14.55
C GLY A 124 5.54 -13.75 -14.45
N ARG A 125 6.24 -14.02 -15.55
CA ARG A 125 7.48 -14.82 -15.52
C ARG A 125 8.50 -14.15 -14.61
N GLY A 126 9.17 -14.92 -13.76
CA GLY A 126 10.20 -14.41 -12.83
C GLY A 126 9.66 -13.59 -11.65
N ILE A 127 8.34 -13.44 -11.50
CA ILE A 127 7.73 -12.80 -10.32
C ILE A 127 7.45 -13.88 -9.27
N SER A 128 8.12 -13.77 -8.13
CA SER A 128 7.91 -14.69 -7.02
C SER A 128 6.54 -14.47 -6.36
N MET A 129 5.64 -15.43 -6.46
CA MET A 129 4.32 -15.37 -5.83
C MET A 129 4.39 -15.27 -4.30
N LYS A 130 5.41 -15.85 -3.67
CA LYS A 130 5.64 -15.71 -2.23
C LYS A 130 5.92 -14.26 -1.87
N SER A 131 6.71 -13.57 -2.68
CA SER A 131 7.01 -12.14 -2.48
C SER A 131 5.77 -11.25 -2.71
N VAL A 132 4.94 -11.58 -3.70
CA VAL A 132 3.67 -10.84 -3.94
C VAL A 132 2.71 -11.04 -2.77
N TRP A 133 2.57 -12.27 -2.25
CA TRP A 133 1.76 -12.52 -1.04
C TRP A 133 2.27 -11.75 0.17
N LEU A 134 3.59 -11.68 0.35
CA LEU A 134 4.19 -10.90 1.46
C LEU A 134 3.89 -9.40 1.28
N ALA A 135 3.99 -8.86 0.06
CA ALA A 135 3.62 -7.46 -0.22
C ALA A 135 2.15 -7.19 0.12
N VAL A 136 1.24 -8.07 -0.29
CA VAL A 136 -0.20 -7.96 0.03
C VAL A 136 -0.44 -8.04 1.54
N ALA A 137 0.25 -8.94 2.26
CA ALA A 137 0.14 -9.05 3.71
C ALA A 137 0.60 -7.77 4.43
N LEU A 138 1.71 -7.18 4.01
CA LEU A 138 2.20 -5.90 4.55
C LEU A 138 1.25 -4.75 4.24
N CYS A 139 0.65 -4.71 3.03
CA CYS A 139 -0.38 -3.74 2.68
C CYS A 139 -1.63 -3.91 3.54
N THR A 140 -2.04 -5.16 3.83
CA THR A 140 -3.19 -5.44 4.72
C THR A 140 -2.91 -4.96 6.14
N LEU A 141 -1.70 -5.19 6.65
CA LEU A 141 -1.29 -4.70 7.97
C LEU A 141 -1.28 -3.17 8.03
N PHE A 142 -0.78 -2.50 6.97
CA PHE A 142 -0.88 -1.05 6.84
C PHE A 142 -2.33 -0.56 6.94
N VAL A 143 -3.26 -1.20 6.23
CA VAL A 143 -4.69 -0.86 6.28
C VAL A 143 -5.24 -1.03 7.69
N ALA A 144 -4.89 -2.11 8.38
CA ALA A 144 -5.35 -2.40 9.74
C ALA A 144 -4.87 -1.34 10.77
N ILE A 145 -3.70 -0.75 10.56
CA ILE A 145 -3.14 0.29 11.45
C ILE A 145 -3.70 1.68 11.10
N THR A 146 -4.15 1.92 9.88
CA THR A 146 -4.60 3.25 9.40
C THR A 146 -5.65 3.95 10.28
N PRO A 147 -6.62 3.27 10.93
CA PRO A 147 -7.56 3.93 11.85
C PRO A 147 -6.90 4.64 13.04
N LEU A 148 -5.71 4.22 13.48
CA LEU A 148 -5.03 4.81 14.63
C LEU A 148 -4.60 6.27 14.37
N PRO A 149 -3.78 6.57 13.32
CA PRO A 149 -3.41 7.96 13.03
C PRO A 149 -4.60 8.78 12.53
N ALA A 150 -5.53 8.18 11.79
CA ALA A 150 -6.72 8.88 11.31
C ALA A 150 -7.62 9.32 12.47
N GLY A 151 -7.82 8.46 13.48
CA GLY A 151 -8.57 8.79 14.69
C GLY A 151 -7.88 9.87 15.52
N ALA A 152 -6.57 9.78 15.73
CA ALA A 152 -5.80 10.79 16.45
C ALA A 152 -5.88 12.18 15.76
N GLN A 153 -5.76 12.23 14.44
CA GLN A 153 -5.91 13.47 13.67
C GLN A 153 -7.32 14.04 13.74
N GLY A 154 -8.34 13.19 13.64
CA GLY A 154 -9.75 13.61 13.73
C GLY A 154 -10.06 14.22 15.10
N GLN A 155 -9.65 13.55 16.17
CA GLN A 155 -9.83 14.03 17.54
C GLN A 155 -9.10 15.37 17.77
N MET A 156 -7.83 15.50 17.34
CA MET A 156 -7.10 16.76 17.45
C MET A 156 -7.74 17.89 16.64
N TYR A 157 -8.36 17.60 15.51
CA TYR A 157 -9.10 18.59 14.74
C TYR A 157 -10.34 19.11 15.47
N GLU A 158 -11.09 18.23 16.15
CA GLU A 158 -12.32 18.57 16.85
C GLU A 158 -12.06 19.19 18.24
N GLU A 159 -11.18 18.57 19.02
CA GLU A 159 -10.95 18.89 20.43
C GLU A 159 -9.77 19.86 20.66
N GLY A 160 -8.87 19.99 19.68
CA GLY A 160 -7.63 20.74 19.78
C GLY A 160 -6.42 19.85 19.95
N PHE A 161 -5.23 20.47 20.00
CA PHE A 161 -3.97 19.76 20.15
C PHE A 161 -3.89 19.04 21.51
N SER A 162 -3.46 17.79 21.48
CA SER A 162 -3.18 16.97 22.66
C SER A 162 -1.88 16.20 22.44
N VAL A 163 -0.96 16.29 23.40
CA VAL A 163 0.33 15.57 23.36
C VAL A 163 0.10 14.06 23.21
N VAL A 164 -0.86 13.50 23.93
CA VAL A 164 -1.18 12.05 23.86
C VAL A 164 -1.66 11.62 22.47
N LEU A 165 -2.50 12.45 21.85
CA LEU A 165 -2.98 12.19 20.48
C LEU A 165 -1.86 12.40 19.46
N TYR A 166 -1.01 13.37 19.67
CA TYR A 166 0.16 13.65 18.85
C TYR A 166 1.15 12.49 18.90
N ASP A 167 1.50 11.98 20.08
CA ASP A 167 2.39 10.83 20.24
C ASP A 167 1.81 9.58 19.54
N ARG A 168 0.49 9.36 19.67
CA ARG A 168 -0.19 8.28 18.96
C ARG A 168 -0.11 8.45 17.43
N LEU A 169 -0.25 9.69 16.95
CA LEU A 169 -0.14 10.01 15.52
C LEU A 169 1.26 9.69 15.01
N ILE A 170 2.31 10.23 15.65
CA ILE A 170 3.71 10.03 15.27
C ILE A 170 4.05 8.53 15.28
N TRP A 171 3.81 7.84 16.40
CA TRP A 171 4.15 6.43 16.51
C TRP A 171 3.45 5.59 15.42
N SER A 172 2.15 5.78 15.26
CA SER A 172 1.38 4.99 14.30
C SER A 172 1.73 5.30 12.85
N ASN A 173 2.06 6.55 12.52
CA ASN A 173 2.55 6.90 11.19
C ASN A 173 3.96 6.38 10.94
N GLY A 174 4.86 6.45 11.92
CA GLY A 174 6.20 5.86 11.83
C GLY A 174 6.15 4.37 11.50
N VAL A 175 5.27 3.61 12.18
CA VAL A 175 5.03 2.18 11.85
C VAL A 175 4.55 2.03 10.40
N ARG A 176 3.65 2.89 9.92
CA ARG A 176 3.17 2.85 8.53
C ARG A 176 4.28 3.16 7.52
N ALA A 177 5.13 4.16 7.80
CA ALA A 177 6.26 4.51 6.94
C ALA A 177 7.27 3.34 6.84
N VAL A 178 7.52 2.64 7.95
CA VAL A 178 8.34 1.42 7.95
C VAL A 178 7.70 0.32 7.11
N LEU A 179 6.39 0.08 7.26
CA LEU A 179 5.69 -0.92 6.43
C LEU A 179 5.79 -0.60 4.93
N PHE A 180 5.60 0.66 4.53
CA PHE A 180 5.78 1.06 3.14
C PHE A 180 7.22 0.81 2.67
N THR A 181 8.21 1.11 3.51
CA THR A 181 9.62 0.86 3.19
C THR A 181 9.89 -0.62 2.97
N LEU A 182 9.33 -1.49 3.82
CA LEU A 182 9.46 -2.95 3.65
C LEU A 182 8.82 -3.43 2.33
N VAL A 183 7.64 -2.91 1.97
CA VAL A 183 7.03 -3.20 0.66
C VAL A 183 7.89 -2.66 -0.47
N GLY A 184 8.50 -1.47 -0.32
CA GLY A 184 9.41 -0.88 -1.30
C GLY A 184 10.66 -1.72 -1.55
N LEU A 185 11.30 -2.20 -0.49
CA LEU A 185 12.46 -3.10 -0.60
C LEU A 185 12.08 -4.44 -1.26
N LEU A 186 10.91 -4.97 -0.91
CA LEU A 186 10.38 -6.17 -1.53
C LEU A 186 10.07 -5.96 -3.02
N ALA A 187 9.55 -4.79 -3.38
CA ALA A 187 9.30 -4.40 -4.77
C ALA A 187 10.59 -4.39 -5.59
N LEU A 188 11.68 -3.79 -5.08
CA LEU A 188 12.99 -3.82 -5.72
C LEU A 188 13.50 -5.24 -5.92
N ARG A 189 13.34 -6.11 -4.93
CA ARG A 189 13.71 -7.53 -5.04
C ARG A 189 12.92 -8.23 -6.15
N ILE A 190 11.62 -7.99 -6.26
CA ILE A 190 10.77 -8.58 -7.30
C ILE A 190 11.19 -8.09 -8.69
N VAL A 191 11.46 -6.79 -8.85
CA VAL A 191 11.98 -6.21 -10.11
C VAL A 191 13.30 -6.86 -10.50
N HIS A 192 14.23 -6.99 -9.55
CA HIS A 192 15.53 -7.65 -9.79
C HIS A 192 15.36 -9.10 -10.23
N GLN A 193 14.51 -9.89 -9.56
CA GLN A 193 14.20 -11.27 -9.94
C GLN A 193 13.60 -11.34 -11.36
N ARG A 194 12.69 -10.42 -11.68
CA ARG A 194 12.08 -10.32 -13.02
C ARG A 194 13.13 -10.04 -14.08
N TRP A 195 14.02 -9.10 -13.84
CA TRP A 195 15.11 -8.75 -14.75
C TRP A 195 16.06 -9.94 -15.00
N GLN A 196 16.48 -10.61 -13.94
CA GLN A 196 17.31 -11.82 -14.08
C GLN A 196 16.62 -12.91 -14.92
N ALA A 197 15.31 -13.09 -14.76
CA ALA A 197 14.55 -14.08 -15.52
C ALA A 197 14.45 -13.71 -17.02
N MET A 198 14.40 -12.43 -17.36
CA MET A 198 14.44 -11.99 -18.76
C MET A 198 15.80 -12.25 -19.41
N ASN A 199 16.89 -11.85 -18.74
CA ASN A 199 18.24 -12.04 -19.28
C ASN A 199 18.61 -13.52 -19.50
N ARG A 200 18.03 -14.45 -18.71
CA ARG A 200 18.24 -15.89 -18.92
C ARG A 200 17.41 -16.47 -20.07
N ALA A 201 16.37 -15.80 -20.51
CA ALA A 201 15.55 -16.24 -21.62
C ALA A 201 16.14 -15.85 -22.98
N ASP A 202 17.00 -14.84 -22.98
CA ASP A 202 17.67 -14.30 -24.17
C ASP A 202 19.09 -14.92 -24.38
N ALA A 203 19.59 -15.72 -23.43
CA ALA A 203 20.88 -16.44 -23.48
C ALA A 203 20.68 -17.90 -23.86
#